data_b30a981dda3ed44f007342797521c7ac
#
_entry.id   b30a981dda3ed44f007342797521c7ac
#
_cell.length_a   1.000
_cell.length_b   1.000
_cell.length_c   1.000
_cell.angle_alpha   90.00
_cell.angle_beta   90.00
_cell.angle_gamma   90.00
#
_symmetry.space_group_name_H-M   'P 1'
#
loop_
_entity.id
_entity.type
_entity.pdbx_description
1 polymer ?
#
loop_
_entity_poly.entity_id
_entity_poly.type
_entity_poly.pdbx_seq_one_letter_code
_entity_poly.pdbx_strand_id
1 'polypeptide(L)'
;MKNPALPAVLFGLFLVNCVSRAQSTIDPVDAFAWAGNVGWTNWRPSLADGAVIGEYVCSGSVFCANIGWVNMGSGTPANGIRYGNAAAGDYGVNFMPGGTPGFAMLRGFAYGANIGWINFENLGNAVLDLTTGDLTGYAWSANCGWINLGSGTPYGVTTVTIAPAADTDTDGIADAFELENFGDLTTASATSDADGDGTSDLAEARAGTDPLDPADNLRMLDMSLTIGVSTDAATLTFTSNTTRLYRIEKTEDLTLGVWSDSGLGNFPADGATTTRTAEHPATPQRFYRVVAIRPLAP
;
A
#
# COMPACT_ATOMS: atom_id res chain seq x y z
N MET A 1 -64.62 -39.83 -3.13
CA MET A 1 -63.25 -40.09 -2.70
C MET A 1 -62.52 -38.74 -2.72
N LYS A 2 -62.14 -38.26 -1.53
CA LYS A 2 -61.41 -36.97 -1.36
C LYS A 2 -59.92 -37.27 -1.39
N ASN A 3 -59.20 -36.65 -2.31
CA ASN A 3 -57.74 -36.69 -2.34
C ASN A 3 -57.16 -35.85 -1.18
N PRO A 4 -56.21 -36.35 -0.41
CA PRO A 4 -55.50 -35.53 0.58
C PRO A 4 -54.43 -34.67 -0.11
N ALA A 5 -54.42 -33.37 0.19
CA ALA A 5 -53.42 -32.42 -0.22
C ALA A 5 -52.08 -32.72 0.49
N LEU A 6 -51.00 -32.83 -0.24
CA LEU A 6 -49.63 -32.88 0.34
C LEU A 6 -49.24 -31.50 0.89
N PRO A 7 -48.59 -31.45 2.05
CA PRO A 7 -48.07 -30.20 2.57
C PRO A 7 -46.84 -29.75 1.75
N ALA A 8 -46.85 -28.49 1.33
CA ALA A 8 -45.70 -27.84 0.73
C ALA A 8 -44.60 -27.67 1.77
N VAL A 9 -43.46 -28.32 1.58
CA VAL A 9 -42.27 -28.09 2.39
C VAL A 9 -41.56 -26.86 1.83
N LEU A 10 -41.61 -25.76 2.61
CA LEU A 10 -40.90 -24.53 2.31
C LEU A 10 -39.40 -24.74 2.63
N PHE A 11 -38.56 -24.92 1.63
CA PHE A 11 -37.09 -24.90 1.77
C PHE A 11 -36.68 -23.44 1.96
N GLY A 12 -36.41 -23.05 3.19
CA GLY A 12 -35.71 -21.79 3.49
C GLY A 12 -34.30 -21.86 3.02
N LEU A 13 -33.95 -21.10 1.95
CA LEU A 13 -32.61 -20.89 1.51
C LEU A 13 -31.90 -19.95 2.53
N PHE A 14 -31.14 -20.52 3.47
CA PHE A 14 -30.24 -19.74 4.31
C PHE A 14 -29.05 -19.31 3.43
N LEU A 15 -29.08 -18.05 2.96
CA LEU A 15 -27.89 -17.37 2.44
C LEU A 15 -26.94 -17.16 3.63
N VAL A 16 -25.99 -18.06 3.79
CA VAL A 16 -24.81 -17.80 4.61
C VAL A 16 -24.00 -16.74 3.88
N ASN A 17 -24.11 -15.50 4.30
CA ASN A 17 -23.16 -14.47 3.91
C ASN A 17 -21.77 -14.89 4.43
N CYS A 18 -21.00 -15.59 3.62
CA CYS A 18 -19.56 -15.70 3.84
C CYS A 18 -18.99 -14.28 3.68
N VAL A 19 -18.76 -13.62 4.80
CA VAL A 19 -17.89 -12.44 4.82
C VAL A 19 -16.53 -12.97 4.37
N SER A 20 -16.16 -12.71 3.13
CA SER A 20 -14.83 -12.99 2.63
C SER A 20 -13.85 -12.12 3.45
N ARG A 21 -13.17 -12.74 4.41
CA ARG A 21 -12.05 -12.08 5.07
C ARG A 21 -10.97 -11.86 4.02
N ALA A 22 -10.40 -10.66 3.99
CA ALA A 22 -9.25 -10.38 3.14
C ALA A 22 -8.13 -11.38 3.48
N GLN A 23 -7.57 -12.00 2.46
CA GLN A 23 -6.45 -12.90 2.62
C GLN A 23 -5.24 -12.12 3.15
N SER A 24 -4.45 -12.72 4.05
CA SER A 24 -3.22 -12.11 4.55
C SER A 24 -2.27 -11.73 3.41
N THR A 25 -1.71 -10.54 3.50
CA THR A 25 -0.70 -10.03 2.56
C THR A 25 0.73 -10.44 2.95
N ILE A 26 0.91 -11.03 4.14
CA ILE A 26 2.21 -11.39 4.68
C ILE A 26 2.78 -12.60 3.94
N ASP A 27 4.10 -12.61 3.73
CA ASP A 27 4.83 -13.75 3.18
C ASP A 27 4.67 -14.99 4.07
N PRO A 28 4.44 -16.19 3.51
CA PRO A 28 4.26 -17.39 4.32
C PRO A 28 5.54 -17.89 5.04
N VAL A 29 6.71 -17.43 4.62
CA VAL A 29 8.01 -17.82 5.19
C VAL A 29 8.49 -16.74 6.17
N ASP A 30 8.50 -15.49 5.72
CA ASP A 30 8.95 -14.34 6.50
C ASP A 30 7.75 -13.68 7.20
N ALA A 31 7.24 -14.36 8.23
CA ALA A 31 6.00 -14.01 8.93
C ALA A 31 6.18 -13.82 10.44
N PHE A 32 7.40 -13.74 10.94
CA PHE A 32 7.65 -13.79 12.38
C PHE A 32 8.35 -12.56 12.92
N ALA A 33 7.78 -11.98 14.00
CA ALA A 33 8.42 -10.97 14.82
C ALA A 33 8.74 -11.55 16.22
N TRP A 34 9.69 -10.94 16.91
CA TRP A 34 10.16 -11.43 18.20
C TRP A 34 9.92 -10.41 19.34
N ALA A 35 9.36 -10.89 20.44
CA ALA A 35 9.23 -10.13 21.67
C ALA A 35 9.89 -10.87 22.84
N GLY A 36 10.83 -10.20 23.52
CA GLY A 36 11.67 -10.83 24.55
C GLY A 36 10.90 -11.48 25.70
N ASN A 37 9.72 -10.98 26.04
CA ASN A 37 8.91 -11.47 27.16
C ASN A 37 7.85 -12.49 26.77
N VAL A 38 7.45 -12.55 25.49
CA VAL A 38 6.34 -13.42 25.04
C VAL A 38 6.72 -14.33 23.89
N GLY A 39 7.91 -14.18 23.30
CA GLY A 39 8.42 -15.03 22.23
C GLY A 39 7.93 -14.60 20.85
N TRP A 40 7.79 -15.58 19.97
CA TRP A 40 7.44 -15.37 18.57
C TRP A 40 5.98 -14.95 18.38
N THR A 41 5.78 -13.95 17.55
CA THR A 41 4.49 -13.57 17.01
C THR A 41 4.44 -13.94 15.54
N ASN A 42 3.40 -14.68 15.15
CA ASN A 42 3.18 -15.13 13.78
C ASN A 42 2.15 -14.21 13.10
N TRP A 43 2.57 -13.53 12.07
CA TRP A 43 1.77 -12.55 11.31
C TRP A 43 0.94 -13.19 10.22
N ARG A 44 1.19 -14.47 9.91
CA ARG A 44 0.39 -15.28 8.98
C ARG A 44 0.20 -16.70 9.51
N PRO A 45 -0.59 -16.90 10.57
CA PRO A 45 -0.77 -18.20 11.20
C PRO A 45 -1.48 -19.22 10.30
N SER A 46 -2.24 -18.78 9.29
CA SER A 46 -2.85 -19.64 8.27
C SER A 46 -3.05 -18.90 6.95
N LEU A 47 -3.52 -19.61 5.91
CA LEU A 47 -3.88 -18.98 4.62
C LEU A 47 -5.05 -18.00 4.73
N ALA A 48 -5.97 -18.26 5.65
CA ALA A 48 -7.19 -17.47 5.84
C ALA A 48 -7.06 -16.41 6.94
N ASP A 49 -6.06 -16.56 7.82
CA ASP A 49 -5.85 -15.69 8.97
C ASP A 49 -4.44 -15.12 8.92
N GLY A 50 -4.34 -13.84 9.21
CA GLY A 50 -3.07 -13.13 9.28
C GLY A 50 -3.29 -11.63 9.23
N ALA A 51 -2.20 -10.89 9.38
CA ALA A 51 -2.20 -9.45 9.17
C ALA A 51 -2.37 -9.14 7.67
N VAL A 52 -3.05 -8.07 7.39
CA VAL A 52 -3.21 -7.49 6.06
C VAL A 52 -2.66 -6.08 6.10
N ILE A 53 -1.65 -5.80 5.28
CA ILE A 53 -1.13 -4.46 5.06
C ILE A 53 -1.91 -3.85 3.91
N GLY A 54 -2.73 -2.84 4.21
CA GLY A 54 -3.51 -2.12 3.21
C GLY A 54 -2.93 -0.74 2.90
N GLU A 55 -3.43 -0.12 1.84
CA GLU A 55 -2.94 1.17 1.32
C GLU A 55 -3.06 2.32 2.33
N TYR A 56 -4.07 2.27 3.20
CA TYR A 56 -4.35 3.29 4.22
C TYR A 56 -4.32 2.74 5.63
N VAL A 57 -4.77 1.51 5.80
CA VAL A 57 -4.91 0.86 7.11
C VAL A 57 -4.53 -0.61 7.05
N CYS A 58 -4.01 -1.12 8.18
CA CYS A 58 -3.84 -2.55 8.38
C CYS A 58 -5.12 -3.17 8.95
N SER A 59 -5.26 -4.48 8.78
CA SER A 59 -6.36 -5.26 9.34
C SER A 59 -5.91 -6.70 9.64
N GLY A 60 -6.86 -7.54 10.02
CA GLY A 60 -6.57 -8.93 10.33
C GLY A 60 -5.94 -9.13 11.70
N SER A 61 -5.26 -10.25 11.89
CA SER A 61 -4.79 -10.64 13.21
C SER A 61 -3.42 -11.32 13.17
N VAL A 62 -2.65 -11.11 14.24
CA VAL A 62 -1.38 -11.76 14.51
C VAL A 62 -1.58 -12.76 15.65
N PHE A 63 -0.94 -13.91 15.62
CA PHE A 63 -1.03 -14.93 16.66
C PHE A 63 0.29 -15.08 17.41
N CYS A 64 0.20 -15.23 18.73
CA CYS A 64 1.33 -15.58 19.57
C CYS A 64 0.88 -16.65 20.58
N ALA A 65 1.66 -17.73 20.71
CA ALA A 65 1.30 -18.86 21.57
C ALA A 65 1.10 -18.47 23.05
N ASN A 66 1.83 -17.47 23.53
CA ASN A 66 1.81 -17.06 24.94
C ASN A 66 0.76 -15.98 25.26
N ILE A 67 0.26 -15.25 24.26
CA ILE A 67 -0.68 -14.12 24.47
C ILE A 67 -1.96 -14.25 23.63
N GLY A 68 -2.05 -15.21 22.73
CA GLY A 68 -3.19 -15.41 21.86
C GLY A 68 -3.21 -14.45 20.67
N TRP A 69 -4.42 -14.08 20.25
CA TRP A 69 -4.66 -13.23 19.09
C TRP A 69 -4.49 -11.74 19.40
N VAL A 70 -3.88 -11.05 18.45
CA VAL A 70 -3.75 -9.59 18.42
C VAL A 70 -4.42 -9.07 17.14
N ASN A 71 -5.36 -8.18 17.27
CA ASN A 71 -6.10 -7.57 16.17
C ASN A 71 -5.39 -6.29 15.72
N MET A 72 -5.14 -6.16 14.41
CA MET A 72 -4.46 -5.01 13.79
C MET A 72 -5.44 -3.89 13.42
N GLY A 73 -6.73 -4.13 13.49
CA GLY A 73 -7.82 -3.23 13.12
C GLY A 73 -8.90 -3.95 12.30
N SER A 74 -10.04 -3.30 12.13
CA SER A 74 -11.21 -3.85 11.40
C SER A 74 -11.03 -3.89 9.88
N GLY A 75 -10.18 -3.04 9.31
CA GLY A 75 -10.12 -2.75 7.88
C GLY A 75 -11.09 -1.65 7.43
N THR A 76 -11.97 -1.20 8.34
CA THR A 76 -13.01 -0.20 8.05
C THR A 76 -12.98 0.88 9.12
N PRO A 77 -12.10 1.89 9.01
CA PRO A 77 -12.05 3.02 9.93
C PRO A 77 -13.34 3.84 9.89
N ALA A 78 -13.69 4.49 11.01
CA ALA A 78 -14.97 5.20 11.14
C ALA A 78 -15.12 6.39 10.17
N ASN A 79 -14.02 7.01 9.78
CA ASN A 79 -14.01 8.12 8.81
C ASN A 79 -13.82 7.66 7.34
N GLY A 80 -13.71 6.35 7.09
CA GLY A 80 -13.46 5.79 5.77
C GLY A 80 -12.01 5.90 5.28
N ILE A 81 -11.12 6.59 6.02
CA ILE A 81 -9.75 6.88 5.59
C ILE A 81 -8.74 6.15 6.48
N ARG A 82 -8.67 6.53 7.77
CA ARG A 82 -7.72 5.99 8.75
C ARG A 82 -8.35 5.89 10.13
N TYR A 83 -7.87 4.95 10.95
CA TYR A 83 -8.32 4.85 12.34
C TYR A 83 -7.96 6.10 13.13
N GLY A 84 -8.93 6.65 13.83
CA GLY A 84 -8.72 7.81 14.70
C GLY A 84 -7.96 7.46 15.99
N ASN A 85 -7.97 6.18 16.39
CA ASN A 85 -7.28 5.67 17.58
C ASN A 85 -7.63 6.39 18.90
N ALA A 86 -8.76 7.09 18.91
CA ALA A 86 -9.25 7.85 20.07
C ALA A 86 -10.33 7.12 20.87
N ALA A 87 -10.94 6.09 20.31
CA ALA A 87 -12.02 5.31 20.89
C ALA A 87 -11.86 3.81 20.63
N ALA A 88 -12.36 2.99 21.54
CA ALA A 88 -12.25 1.53 21.45
C ALA A 88 -12.96 0.92 20.23
N GLY A 89 -13.89 1.65 19.61
CA GLY A 89 -14.59 1.21 18.39
C GLY A 89 -13.90 1.61 17.09
N ASP A 90 -12.88 2.46 17.14
CA ASP A 90 -12.13 2.96 15.97
C ASP A 90 -10.64 2.96 16.27
N TYR A 91 -10.07 1.77 16.36
CA TYR A 91 -8.64 1.56 16.55
C TYR A 91 -8.07 0.64 15.47
N GLY A 92 -6.81 0.82 15.21
CA GLY A 92 -6.04 -0.02 14.30
C GLY A 92 -4.69 0.58 13.95
N VAL A 93 -3.94 -0.17 13.17
CA VAL A 93 -2.66 0.28 12.64
C VAL A 93 -2.90 0.95 11.31
N ASN A 94 -2.51 2.20 11.21
CA ASN A 94 -2.56 3.01 9.99
C ASN A 94 -1.28 2.82 9.19
N PHE A 95 -1.42 2.82 7.88
CA PHE A 95 -0.33 2.92 6.93
C PHE A 95 -0.18 4.39 6.53
N MET A 96 0.99 4.97 6.79
CA MET A 96 1.24 6.40 6.63
C MET A 96 2.44 6.65 5.73
N PRO A 97 2.44 7.75 4.96
CA PRO A 97 3.65 8.18 4.25
C PRO A 97 4.86 8.23 5.18
N GLY A 98 5.99 7.70 4.74
CA GLY A 98 7.25 7.75 5.46
C GLY A 98 7.94 9.12 5.28
N GLY A 99 8.68 9.56 6.31
CA GLY A 99 9.56 10.72 6.19
C GLY A 99 10.83 10.43 5.35
N THR A 100 11.11 9.15 5.12
CA THR A 100 12.23 8.67 4.29
C THR A 100 11.68 8.13 2.97
N PRO A 101 12.20 8.56 1.82
CA PRO A 101 11.80 8.04 0.52
C PRO A 101 11.93 6.51 0.44
N GLY A 102 10.95 5.85 -0.17
CA GLY A 102 10.91 4.40 -0.29
C GLY A 102 10.43 3.65 0.96
N PHE A 103 10.04 4.37 2.03
CA PHE A 103 9.50 3.76 3.24
C PHE A 103 8.13 4.33 3.60
N ALA A 104 7.29 3.48 4.17
CA ALA A 104 6.04 3.89 4.82
C ALA A 104 6.10 3.56 6.32
N MET A 105 5.37 4.31 7.10
CA MET A 105 5.31 4.15 8.57
C MET A 105 4.05 3.40 8.96
N LEU A 106 4.16 2.48 9.90
CA LEU A 106 3.03 1.91 10.63
C LEU A 106 2.79 2.75 11.88
N ARG A 107 1.55 3.23 12.08
CA ARG A 107 1.16 4.11 13.20
C ARG A 107 -0.17 3.69 13.79
N GLY A 108 -0.38 3.97 15.07
CA GLY A 108 -1.61 3.63 15.78
C GLY A 108 -1.45 2.42 16.68
N PHE A 109 -2.54 1.67 16.89
CA PHE A 109 -2.61 0.66 17.93
C PHE A 109 -3.20 -0.65 17.42
N ALA A 110 -2.57 -1.77 17.79
CA ALA A 110 -3.19 -3.08 17.76
C ALA A 110 -3.67 -3.48 19.16
N TYR A 111 -4.58 -4.45 19.27
CA TYR A 111 -5.15 -4.88 20.54
C TYR A 111 -5.15 -6.39 20.70
N GLY A 112 -4.65 -6.87 21.82
CA GLY A 112 -4.74 -8.26 22.24
C GLY A 112 -5.52 -8.40 23.56
N ALA A 113 -6.52 -9.28 23.60
CA ALA A 113 -7.39 -9.40 24.78
C ALA A 113 -6.63 -9.74 26.07
N ASN A 114 -5.49 -10.44 25.98
CA ASN A 114 -4.69 -10.85 27.12
C ASN A 114 -3.59 -9.87 27.50
N ILE A 115 -3.24 -8.94 26.60
CA ILE A 115 -2.10 -8.01 26.82
C ILE A 115 -2.48 -6.53 26.69
N GLY A 116 -3.70 -6.22 26.22
CA GLY A 116 -4.11 -4.86 25.93
C GLY A 116 -3.48 -4.29 24.66
N TRP A 117 -3.15 -3.02 24.71
CA TRP A 117 -2.68 -2.26 23.57
C TRP A 117 -1.23 -2.54 23.19
N ILE A 118 -0.98 -2.63 21.90
CA ILE A 118 0.35 -2.63 21.27
C ILE A 118 0.44 -1.34 20.45
N ASN A 119 1.45 -0.56 20.74
CA ASN A 119 1.68 0.77 20.20
C ASN A 119 2.68 0.71 19.04
N PHE A 120 2.28 1.18 17.87
CA PHE A 120 3.10 1.37 16.66
C PHE A 120 3.52 2.84 16.47
N GLU A 121 3.16 3.73 17.40
CA GLU A 121 3.54 5.13 17.31
C GLU A 121 5.08 5.33 17.38
N ASN A 122 5.51 6.54 17.26
CA ASN A 122 6.86 7.02 16.96
C ASN A 122 8.06 6.38 17.70
N LEU A 123 7.86 5.71 18.84
CA LEU A 123 8.97 5.24 19.66
C LEU A 123 9.77 4.07 19.05
N GLY A 124 9.11 3.20 18.30
CA GLY A 124 9.71 1.99 17.76
C GLY A 124 10.13 2.10 16.30
N ASN A 125 9.77 3.18 15.63
CA ASN A 125 10.01 3.41 14.21
C ASN A 125 9.64 2.20 13.34
N ALA A 126 8.41 1.66 13.55
CA ALA A 126 7.88 0.60 12.72
C ALA A 126 7.66 1.13 11.29
N VAL A 127 8.39 0.58 10.34
CA VAL A 127 8.36 1.00 8.92
C VAL A 127 8.30 -0.20 7.99
N LEU A 128 7.74 0.03 6.82
CA LEU A 128 7.71 -0.89 5.69
C LEU A 128 8.61 -0.34 4.58
N ASP A 129 9.54 -1.15 4.11
CA ASP A 129 10.27 -0.90 2.87
C ASP A 129 9.34 -1.14 1.68
N LEU A 130 9.07 -0.12 0.89
CA LEU A 130 8.15 -0.16 -0.24
C LEU A 130 8.70 -0.93 -1.45
N THR A 131 9.99 -1.22 -1.45
CA THR A 131 10.67 -1.97 -2.52
C THR A 131 10.67 -3.47 -2.25
N THR A 132 10.98 -3.86 -1.00
CA THR A 132 11.13 -5.27 -0.62
C THR A 132 9.91 -5.84 0.09
N GLY A 133 9.11 -5.00 0.74
CA GLY A 133 8.00 -5.43 1.59
C GLY A 133 8.41 -5.77 3.02
N ASP A 134 9.65 -5.53 3.39
CA ASP A 134 10.14 -5.85 4.73
C ASP A 134 9.64 -4.84 5.77
N LEU A 135 9.07 -5.35 6.85
CA LEU A 135 8.74 -4.58 8.03
C LEU A 135 9.94 -4.58 8.97
N THR A 136 10.34 -3.40 9.42
CA THR A 136 11.46 -3.23 10.35
C THR A 136 11.08 -2.30 11.51
N GLY A 137 11.97 -2.20 12.50
CA GLY A 137 11.69 -1.42 13.71
C GLY A 137 10.93 -2.20 14.77
N TYR A 138 10.21 -1.50 15.64
CA TYR A 138 9.61 -2.09 16.84
C TYR A 138 8.19 -1.57 17.06
N ALA A 139 7.33 -2.43 17.60
CA ALA A 139 6.12 -2.05 18.31
C ALA A 139 6.33 -2.23 19.83
N TRP A 140 5.52 -1.57 20.65
CA TRP A 140 5.67 -1.64 22.10
C TRP A 140 4.35 -1.92 22.82
N SER A 141 4.41 -2.73 23.87
CA SER A 141 3.27 -2.97 24.76
C SER A 141 3.72 -2.91 26.21
N ALA A 142 2.89 -2.32 27.07
CA ALA A 142 3.17 -2.26 28.52
C ALA A 142 3.31 -3.65 29.16
N ASN A 143 2.66 -4.67 28.61
CA ASN A 143 2.62 -6.02 29.16
C ASN A 143 3.60 -7.01 28.52
N CYS A 144 4.08 -6.76 27.31
CA CYS A 144 5.06 -7.63 26.65
C CYS A 144 6.37 -6.93 26.26
N GLY A 145 6.48 -5.62 26.48
CA GLY A 145 7.69 -4.85 26.12
C GLY A 145 7.80 -4.64 24.61
N TRP A 146 9.02 -4.57 24.11
CA TRP A 146 9.33 -4.36 22.71
C TRP A 146 9.10 -5.63 21.88
N ILE A 147 8.45 -5.45 20.75
CA ILE A 147 8.24 -6.44 19.70
C ILE A 147 9.09 -6.00 18.51
N ASN A 148 10.14 -6.74 18.21
CA ASN A 148 11.02 -6.49 17.07
C ASN A 148 10.40 -7.12 15.81
N LEU A 149 10.10 -6.30 14.81
CA LEU A 149 9.50 -6.73 13.55
C LEU A 149 10.47 -7.48 12.65
N GLY A 150 11.77 -7.38 12.96
CA GLY A 150 12.84 -8.04 12.23
C GLY A 150 13.75 -7.08 11.51
N SER A 151 14.71 -7.66 10.80
CA SER A 151 15.68 -6.96 9.96
C SER A 151 15.96 -7.71 8.66
N GLY A 152 15.04 -8.62 8.28
CA GLY A 152 15.20 -9.52 7.12
C GLY A 152 15.92 -10.83 7.45
N THR A 153 17.03 -10.84 8.20
CA THR A 153 17.74 -12.06 8.59
C THR A 153 18.21 -12.00 10.05
N PRO A 154 18.05 -13.03 10.89
CA PRO A 154 17.56 -14.38 10.55
C PRO A 154 16.03 -14.52 10.62
N TYR A 155 15.27 -13.45 10.87
CA TYR A 155 13.81 -13.45 10.90
C TYR A 155 13.28 -12.08 10.55
N GLY A 156 12.03 -12.01 10.11
CA GLY A 156 11.34 -10.76 9.79
C GLY A 156 9.88 -11.00 9.48
N VAL A 157 9.20 -9.89 9.27
CA VAL A 157 7.86 -9.86 8.71
C VAL A 157 7.96 -9.14 7.37
N THR A 158 7.60 -9.83 6.30
CA THR A 158 7.59 -9.29 4.95
C THR A 158 6.16 -9.33 4.40
N THR A 159 5.68 -8.26 3.80
CA THR A 159 4.44 -8.28 3.01
C THR A 159 4.78 -8.47 1.53
N VAL A 160 4.09 -9.40 0.87
CA VAL A 160 4.29 -9.65 -0.57
C VAL A 160 3.49 -8.70 -1.44
N THR A 161 2.45 -8.09 -0.86
CA THR A 161 1.60 -7.11 -1.54
C THR A 161 0.98 -6.14 -0.52
N ILE A 162 0.58 -4.97 -0.99
CA ILE A 162 -0.26 -4.04 -0.25
C ILE A 162 -1.68 -4.21 -0.78
N ALA A 163 -2.62 -4.55 0.11
CA ALA A 163 -4.02 -4.73 -0.27
C ALA A 163 -4.59 -3.38 -0.75
N PRO A 164 -5.26 -3.34 -1.91
CA PRO A 164 -5.89 -2.12 -2.38
C PRO A 164 -6.96 -1.64 -1.40
N ALA A 165 -7.14 -0.32 -1.29
CA ALA A 165 -8.26 0.26 -0.59
C ALA A 165 -9.58 0.00 -1.35
N ALA A 166 -10.72 0.21 -0.68
CA ALA A 166 -12.02 0.13 -1.33
C ALA A 166 -12.13 1.19 -2.44
N ASP A 167 -12.87 0.85 -3.48
CA ASP A 167 -13.27 1.70 -4.61
C ASP A 167 -14.73 1.35 -4.88
N THR A 168 -15.65 2.11 -4.28
CA THR A 168 -17.07 1.75 -4.20
C THR A 168 -17.81 2.02 -5.50
N ASP A 169 -17.46 3.08 -6.21
CA ASP A 169 -18.09 3.46 -7.48
C ASP A 169 -17.35 2.93 -8.71
N THR A 170 -16.18 2.29 -8.49
CA THR A 170 -15.39 1.58 -9.50
C THR A 170 -14.82 2.47 -10.61
N ASP A 171 -14.46 3.69 -10.28
CA ASP A 171 -13.84 4.64 -11.21
C ASP A 171 -12.30 4.52 -11.26
N GLY A 172 -11.72 3.74 -10.35
CA GLY A 172 -10.29 3.46 -10.25
C GLY A 172 -9.57 4.34 -9.23
N ILE A 173 -10.30 5.23 -8.53
CA ILE A 173 -9.82 6.03 -7.40
C ILE A 173 -10.28 5.34 -6.11
N ALA A 174 -9.45 5.30 -5.10
CA ALA A 174 -9.80 4.67 -3.83
C ALA A 174 -10.71 5.60 -3.01
N ASP A 175 -11.78 5.06 -2.38
CA ASP A 175 -12.69 5.78 -1.48
C ASP A 175 -11.93 6.66 -0.47
N ALA A 176 -10.84 6.13 0.09
CA ALA A 176 -10.04 6.85 1.07
C ALA A 176 -9.33 8.08 0.48
N PHE A 177 -8.89 8.02 -0.77
CA PHE A 177 -8.31 9.17 -1.47
C PHE A 177 -9.35 10.26 -1.72
N GLU A 178 -10.54 9.84 -2.17
CA GLU A 178 -11.64 10.76 -2.44
C GLU A 178 -12.14 11.45 -1.17
N LEU A 179 -12.35 10.67 -0.09
CA LEU A 179 -12.76 11.23 1.19
C LEU A 179 -11.70 12.15 1.81
N GLU A 180 -10.42 11.87 1.60
CA GLU A 180 -9.31 12.69 2.11
C GLU A 180 -9.21 14.03 1.39
N ASN A 181 -9.42 14.05 0.07
CA ASN A 181 -9.23 15.25 -0.76
C ASN A 181 -10.54 16.00 -1.05
N PHE A 182 -11.64 15.29 -1.29
CA PHE A 182 -12.92 15.89 -1.72
C PHE A 182 -14.00 15.81 -0.65
N GLY A 183 -13.89 14.88 0.31
CA GLY A 183 -14.89 14.66 1.37
C GLY A 183 -16.13 13.88 0.94
N ASP A 184 -16.19 13.41 -0.29
CA ASP A 184 -17.25 12.55 -0.84
C ASP A 184 -16.68 11.59 -1.90
N LEU A 185 -17.50 10.68 -2.45
CA LEU A 185 -17.11 9.66 -3.42
C LEU A 185 -17.66 9.96 -4.83
N THR A 186 -17.96 11.20 -5.15
CA THR A 186 -18.66 11.56 -6.39
C THR A 186 -18.04 12.77 -7.11
N THR A 187 -17.18 13.51 -6.45
CA THR A 187 -16.52 14.70 -7.02
C THR A 187 -15.40 14.30 -7.96
N ALA A 188 -14.57 13.35 -7.55
CA ALA A 188 -13.53 12.79 -8.40
C ALA A 188 -14.09 11.75 -9.38
N SER A 189 -13.36 11.48 -10.44
CA SER A 189 -13.63 10.42 -11.41
C SER A 189 -12.37 10.12 -12.23
N ALA A 190 -12.43 9.04 -13.01
CA ALA A 190 -11.31 8.66 -13.89
C ALA A 190 -10.85 9.75 -14.87
N THR A 191 -11.66 10.76 -15.14
CA THR A 191 -11.41 11.82 -16.15
C THR A 191 -11.57 13.23 -15.61
N SER A 192 -11.99 13.42 -14.37
CA SER A 192 -12.01 14.75 -13.74
C SER A 192 -10.59 15.26 -13.51
N ASP A 193 -10.46 16.58 -13.47
CA ASP A 193 -9.22 17.36 -13.26
C ASP A 193 -9.67 18.55 -12.40
N ALA A 194 -9.57 18.38 -11.09
CA ALA A 194 -10.23 19.25 -10.13
C ALA A 194 -9.53 20.62 -9.99
N ASP A 195 -8.22 20.66 -10.16
CA ASP A 195 -7.42 21.88 -10.07
C ASP A 195 -7.12 22.51 -11.44
N GLY A 196 -7.39 21.78 -12.54
CA GLY A 196 -7.29 22.28 -13.92
C GLY A 196 -5.86 22.32 -14.45
N ASP A 197 -4.93 21.52 -13.93
CA ASP A 197 -3.53 21.51 -14.35
C ASP A 197 -3.26 20.65 -15.59
N GLY A 198 -4.25 19.86 -16.01
CA GLY A 198 -4.19 18.94 -17.15
C GLY A 198 -3.84 17.50 -16.76
N THR A 199 -3.68 17.19 -15.48
CA THR A 199 -3.56 15.86 -14.93
C THR A 199 -4.91 15.43 -14.39
N SER A 200 -5.38 14.22 -14.67
CA SER A 200 -6.66 13.78 -14.10
C SER A 200 -6.51 13.33 -12.65
N ASP A 201 -7.58 13.49 -11.83
CA ASP A 201 -7.62 13.06 -10.43
C ASP A 201 -7.20 11.58 -10.28
N LEU A 202 -7.56 10.71 -11.24
CA LEU A 202 -7.10 9.33 -11.28
C LEU A 202 -5.58 9.21 -11.49
N ALA A 203 -4.99 10.04 -12.36
CA ALA A 203 -3.55 10.02 -12.58
C ALA A 203 -2.80 10.50 -11.35
N GLU A 204 -3.36 11.47 -10.63
CA GLU A 204 -2.83 12.01 -9.39
C GLU A 204 -2.96 11.02 -8.23
N ALA A 205 -4.11 10.36 -8.07
CA ALA A 205 -4.27 9.27 -7.12
C ALA A 205 -3.22 8.17 -7.32
N ARG A 206 -2.87 7.86 -8.57
CA ARG A 206 -1.80 6.90 -8.90
C ARG A 206 -0.40 7.45 -8.62
N ALA A 207 -0.16 8.72 -8.94
CA ALA A 207 1.11 9.39 -8.70
C ALA A 207 1.34 9.72 -7.21
N GLY A 208 0.26 9.81 -6.41
CA GLY A 208 0.29 10.24 -5.01
C GLY A 208 0.46 11.74 -4.87
N THR A 209 0.00 12.51 -5.86
CA THR A 209 -0.04 13.98 -5.86
C THR A 209 -1.37 14.50 -5.31
N ASP A 210 -1.43 15.77 -4.99
CA ASP A 210 -2.61 16.46 -4.46
C ASP A 210 -3.51 16.94 -5.61
N PRO A 211 -4.72 16.38 -5.82
CA PRO A 211 -5.60 16.73 -6.93
C PRO A 211 -6.22 18.13 -6.80
N LEU A 212 -5.90 18.86 -5.75
CA LEU A 212 -6.37 20.24 -5.51
C LEU A 212 -5.24 21.27 -5.59
N ASP A 213 -3.99 20.85 -5.82
CA ASP A 213 -2.83 21.75 -5.98
C ASP A 213 -2.22 21.61 -7.39
N PRO A 214 -2.48 22.57 -8.31
CA PRO A 214 -1.98 22.50 -9.68
C PRO A 214 -0.44 22.57 -9.78
N ALA A 215 0.27 22.77 -8.68
CA ALA A 215 1.72 22.71 -8.65
C ALA A 215 2.26 21.32 -8.28
N ASP A 216 1.43 20.46 -7.68
CA ASP A 216 1.80 19.10 -7.24
C ASP A 216 1.35 18.04 -8.25
N ASN A 217 2.05 17.92 -9.36
CA ASN A 217 1.81 16.90 -10.38
C ASN A 217 3.09 16.16 -10.77
N LEU A 218 2.93 14.95 -11.32
CA LEU A 218 4.05 14.19 -11.88
C LEU A 218 4.46 14.77 -13.24
N ARG A 219 5.56 15.51 -13.28
CA ARG A 219 6.05 16.14 -14.51
C ARG A 219 7.57 16.02 -14.67
N MET A 220 8.00 15.98 -15.91
CA MET A 220 9.42 16.12 -16.25
C MET A 220 9.86 17.56 -16.01
N LEU A 221 10.94 17.73 -15.26
CA LEU A 221 11.54 19.03 -14.97
C LEU A 221 12.70 19.33 -15.91
N ASP A 222 13.53 18.31 -16.19
CA ASP A 222 14.68 18.43 -17.06
C ASP A 222 15.01 17.10 -17.72
N MET A 223 15.55 17.15 -18.93
CA MET A 223 16.12 16.03 -19.63
C MET A 223 17.37 16.45 -20.37
N SER A 224 18.49 15.84 -20.05
CA SER A 224 19.75 16.03 -20.75
C SER A 224 20.22 14.73 -21.43
N LEU A 225 20.85 14.87 -22.59
CA LEU A 225 21.34 13.76 -23.39
C LEU A 225 22.84 13.89 -23.59
N THR A 226 23.59 12.88 -23.20
CA THR A 226 25.02 12.73 -23.54
C THR A 226 25.15 11.70 -24.64
N ILE A 227 25.57 12.15 -25.83
CA ILE A 227 25.73 11.28 -27.01
C ILE A 227 27.14 10.72 -27.00
N GLY A 228 27.27 9.43 -27.01
CA GLY A 228 28.52 8.69 -27.12
C GLY A 228 28.69 8.04 -28.50
N VAL A 229 29.84 7.41 -28.69
CA VAL A 229 30.14 6.73 -29.97
C VAL A 229 29.33 5.42 -30.13
N SER A 230 29.09 4.73 -29.01
CA SER A 230 28.35 3.45 -28.98
C SER A 230 27.19 3.43 -27.99
N THR A 231 27.17 4.35 -27.04
CA THR A 231 26.20 4.42 -25.96
C THR A 231 25.79 5.86 -25.72
N ASP A 232 24.50 6.11 -25.64
CA ASP A 232 23.90 7.38 -25.23
C ASP A 232 23.42 7.28 -23.79
N ALA A 233 23.56 8.35 -23.03
CA ALA A 233 23.08 8.47 -21.67
C ALA A 233 22.03 9.58 -21.58
N ALA A 234 20.79 9.24 -21.21
CA ALA A 234 19.72 10.17 -20.95
C ALA A 234 19.55 10.36 -19.44
N THR A 235 19.74 11.58 -18.95
CA THR A 235 19.49 11.94 -17.55
C THR A 235 18.16 12.69 -17.47
N LEU A 236 17.23 12.14 -16.69
CA LEU A 236 15.89 12.67 -16.51
C LEU A 236 15.72 13.12 -15.06
N THR A 237 15.21 14.32 -14.87
CA THR A 237 14.81 14.88 -13.57
C THR A 237 13.31 15.16 -13.59
N PHE A 238 12.57 14.67 -12.60
CA PHE A 238 11.12 14.78 -12.52
C PHE A 238 10.64 14.98 -11.08
N THR A 239 9.41 15.51 -10.92
CA THR A 239 8.75 15.60 -9.62
C THR A 239 8.41 14.20 -9.11
N SER A 240 8.52 13.98 -7.81
CA SER A 240 8.30 12.65 -7.24
C SER A 240 7.73 12.70 -5.83
N ASN A 241 6.93 11.68 -5.48
CA ASN A 241 6.34 11.47 -4.16
C ASN A 241 7.05 10.30 -3.44
N THR A 242 7.40 10.47 -2.19
CA THR A 242 8.16 9.50 -1.39
C THR A 242 7.43 8.19 -1.13
N THR A 243 6.11 8.15 -1.35
CA THR A 243 5.26 6.96 -1.17
C THR A 243 5.11 6.13 -2.45
N ARG A 244 5.74 6.53 -3.54
CA ARG A 244 5.66 5.86 -4.84
C ARG A 244 7.01 5.30 -5.25
N LEU A 245 6.95 4.23 -6.03
CA LEU A 245 8.05 3.78 -6.86
C LEU A 245 7.90 4.38 -8.25
N TYR A 246 9.01 4.46 -8.97
CA TYR A 246 9.03 4.99 -10.34
C TYR A 246 9.73 4.03 -11.27
N ARG A 247 9.32 4.07 -12.53
CA ARG A 247 10.00 3.41 -13.63
C ARG A 247 10.14 4.38 -14.77
N ILE A 248 11.33 4.43 -15.37
CA ILE A 248 11.55 5.13 -16.62
C ILE A 248 11.35 4.11 -17.74
N GLU A 249 10.42 4.40 -18.63
CA GLU A 249 10.15 3.60 -19.81
C GLU A 249 10.63 4.32 -21.05
N LYS A 250 10.98 3.53 -22.06
CA LYS A 250 11.46 4.01 -23.35
C LYS A 250 10.75 3.36 -24.51
N THR A 251 10.71 4.08 -25.64
CA THR A 251 10.37 3.55 -26.96
C THR A 251 11.18 4.24 -28.04
N GLU A 252 11.37 3.59 -29.15
CA GLU A 252 12.01 4.14 -30.35
C GLU A 252 10.97 4.55 -31.39
N ASP A 253 9.71 4.12 -31.21
CA ASP A 253 8.59 4.42 -32.13
C ASP A 253 7.30 4.66 -31.33
N LEU A 254 6.83 5.90 -31.32
CA LEU A 254 5.58 6.30 -30.66
C LEU A 254 4.33 5.71 -31.32
N THR A 255 4.42 5.34 -32.61
CA THR A 255 3.26 4.84 -33.35
C THR A 255 2.87 3.43 -32.95
N LEU A 256 3.80 2.66 -32.42
CA LEU A 256 3.57 1.29 -31.97
C LEU A 256 2.88 1.22 -30.60
N GLY A 257 2.90 2.29 -29.83
CA GLY A 257 2.32 2.33 -28.47
C GLY A 257 2.98 1.38 -27.46
N VAL A 258 4.12 0.77 -27.83
CA VAL A 258 4.84 -0.19 -26.98
C VAL A 258 5.97 0.52 -26.24
N TRP A 259 5.94 0.42 -24.93
CA TRP A 259 6.97 0.96 -24.04
C TRP A 259 7.66 -0.18 -23.30
N SER A 260 8.94 -0.05 -23.06
CA SER A 260 9.75 -1.01 -22.31
C SER A 260 10.54 -0.30 -21.21
N ASP A 261 10.87 -1.05 -20.16
CA ASP A 261 11.74 -0.55 -19.11
C ASP A 261 13.05 -0.02 -19.69
N SER A 262 13.54 1.11 -19.16
CA SER A 262 14.83 1.68 -19.55
C SER A 262 16.03 0.86 -19.08
N GLY A 263 15.82 -0.22 -18.33
CA GLY A 263 16.85 -1.04 -17.71
C GLY A 263 17.17 -0.67 -16.27
N LEU A 264 16.46 0.32 -15.71
CA LEU A 264 16.63 0.75 -14.33
C LEU A 264 15.72 -0.02 -13.34
N GLY A 265 14.72 -0.74 -13.84
CA GLY A 265 13.70 -1.37 -13.01
C GLY A 265 12.83 -0.35 -12.27
N ASN A 266 12.17 -0.82 -11.20
CA ASN A 266 11.44 0.06 -10.30
C ASN A 266 12.40 0.61 -9.24
N PHE A 267 12.30 1.90 -8.92
CA PHE A 267 13.14 2.56 -7.93
C PHE A 267 12.32 3.55 -7.09
N PRO A 268 12.69 3.80 -5.82
CA PRO A 268 12.04 4.80 -4.98
C PRO A 268 12.38 6.23 -5.43
N ALA A 269 11.58 7.19 -4.97
CA ALA A 269 11.90 8.60 -5.06
C ALA A 269 13.20 8.93 -4.32
N ASP A 270 13.87 10.03 -4.70
CA ASP A 270 14.95 10.62 -3.91
C ASP A 270 14.43 11.67 -2.91
N GLY A 271 13.22 12.17 -3.14
CA GLY A 271 12.55 13.21 -2.37
C GLY A 271 11.39 13.79 -3.18
N ALA A 272 11.19 15.10 -3.14
CA ALA A 272 10.20 15.80 -3.98
C ALA A 272 10.60 15.83 -5.47
N THR A 273 11.87 15.57 -5.76
CA THR A 273 12.38 15.40 -7.12
C THR A 273 13.31 14.20 -7.17
N THR A 274 13.32 13.52 -8.30
CA THR A 274 14.16 12.34 -8.54
C THR A 274 14.94 12.52 -9.85
N THR A 275 16.22 12.14 -9.84
CA THR A 275 17.06 12.16 -11.03
C THR A 275 17.61 10.77 -11.30
N ARG A 276 17.47 10.30 -12.55
CA ARG A 276 18.03 9.00 -12.99
C ARG A 276 18.67 9.12 -14.36
N THR A 277 19.71 8.36 -14.56
CA THR A 277 20.41 8.25 -15.85
C THR A 277 20.20 6.86 -16.43
N ALA A 278 19.67 6.79 -17.63
CA ALA A 278 19.49 5.57 -18.39
C ALA A 278 20.49 5.53 -19.53
N GLU A 279 21.29 4.46 -19.60
CA GLU A 279 22.29 4.25 -20.64
C GLU A 279 21.83 3.20 -21.65
N HIS A 280 21.98 3.49 -22.92
CA HIS A 280 21.54 2.62 -24.00
C HIS A 280 22.46 2.68 -25.21
N PRO A 281 22.50 1.63 -26.05
CA PRO A 281 23.15 1.72 -27.36
C PRO A 281 22.62 2.92 -28.15
N ALA A 282 23.52 3.61 -28.86
CA ALA A 282 23.16 4.78 -29.66
C ALA A 282 22.12 4.42 -30.73
N THR A 283 21.05 5.22 -30.81
CA THR A 283 19.99 5.09 -31.81
C THR A 283 19.61 6.46 -32.38
N PRO A 284 19.06 6.53 -33.59
CA PRO A 284 18.67 7.81 -34.21
C PRO A 284 17.62 8.59 -33.42
N GLN A 285 16.75 7.92 -32.71
CA GLN A 285 15.73 8.53 -31.86
C GLN A 285 15.33 7.60 -30.71
N ARG A 286 14.95 8.19 -29.59
CA ARG A 286 14.36 7.50 -28.44
C ARG A 286 13.49 8.47 -27.65
N PHE A 287 12.38 7.95 -27.16
CA PHE A 287 11.44 8.67 -26.30
C PHE A 287 11.44 8.05 -24.93
N TYR A 288 11.23 8.87 -23.90
CA TYR A 288 11.18 8.45 -22.52
C TYR A 288 9.89 8.94 -21.87
N ARG A 289 9.39 8.16 -20.93
CA ARG A 289 8.35 8.59 -20.00
C ARG A 289 8.65 8.08 -18.60
N VAL A 290 8.14 8.80 -17.59
CA VAL A 290 8.18 8.39 -16.20
C VAL A 290 6.80 7.85 -15.83
N VAL A 291 6.78 6.73 -15.12
CA VAL A 291 5.56 6.10 -14.63
C VAL A 291 5.66 5.97 -13.12
N ALA A 292 4.69 6.52 -12.39
CA ALA A 292 4.53 6.26 -10.97
C ALA A 292 3.87 4.88 -10.78
N ILE A 293 4.38 4.12 -9.83
CA ILE A 293 3.97 2.75 -9.54
C ILE A 293 3.56 2.67 -8.08
N ARG A 294 2.36 2.15 -7.81
CA ARG A 294 1.97 1.80 -6.44
C ARG A 294 2.89 0.69 -5.95
N PRO A 295 3.54 0.88 -4.78
CA PRO A 295 4.43 -0.15 -4.23
C PRO A 295 3.69 -1.45 -3.97
N LEU A 296 4.34 -2.57 -4.25
CA LEU A 296 3.84 -3.91 -3.94
C LEU A 296 2.38 -4.13 -4.37
N ALA A 297 1.97 -3.52 -5.48
CA ALA A 297 0.64 -3.75 -6.05
C ALA A 297 0.44 -5.23 -6.40
N PRO A 298 -0.79 -5.79 -6.22
CA PRO A 298 -1.11 -7.18 -6.50
C PRO A 298 -0.89 -7.55 -7.97
#